data_7d9793a3066b4c8b0883888819a5efd9
#
_entry.id   7d9793a3066b4c8b0883888819a5efd9
#
_cell.length_a   1.000
_cell.length_b   1.000
_cell.length_c   1.000
_cell.angle_alpha   90.00
_cell.angle_beta   90.00
_cell.angle_gamma   90.00
#
_symmetry.space_group_name_H-M   'P 1'
#
loop_
_entity.id
_entity.type
_entity.pdbx_description
1 polymer ?
#
loop_
_entity_poly.entity_id
_entity_poly.type
_entity_poly.pdbx_seq_one_letter_code
_entity_poly.pdbx_strand_id
1 'polypeptide(L)'
;ESLAESDESSLSFIIITTYASFSRESTFKQLMSLSKKIQRQMLLIADEAHNIGAPNIMSKLDRVKILRRIGLSATPERQFDDKGNKAVMQFFGCDAQYTFEYSMKEAIDNGFLCRYRYFPHVVRLNEDEMAEYKKISLQLAKFYNIDEGSFSGVDDILMRLLLKRKRIIHKAQNKEEVFRQIVRQRFEERGSLKYTLVYVPEGMQLDCSTQYATTDNPTDDMDVDKLIDKYTQIVQEVSPTTTVKKFISGIQNRDEVLSKFSTGDIEVLTSMKCLDEGVDVPRSELAIFCASTGNPRQFIQRRGRILRKHPDKHI
;
A
#
# COMPACT_ATOMS: atom_id res chain seq x y z
N GLU A 1 16.15 23.87 -24.57
CA GLU A 1 17.52 23.47 -24.97
C GLU A 1 17.61 21.95 -24.93
N SER A 2 17.98 21.36 -26.08
CA SER A 2 18.08 19.89 -26.15
C SER A 2 19.38 19.48 -25.50
N LEU A 3 19.28 18.58 -24.48
CA LEU A 3 20.43 17.98 -23.77
C LEU A 3 21.46 17.32 -24.73
N ALA A 4 21.12 17.18 -26.01
CA ALA A 4 21.97 16.60 -27.06
C ALA A 4 23.02 17.56 -27.64
N GLU A 5 22.91 18.86 -27.39
CA GLU A 5 23.80 19.89 -27.96
C GLU A 5 24.82 20.46 -26.96
N SER A 6 24.80 20.01 -25.70
CA SER A 6 25.76 20.45 -24.68
C SER A 6 27.06 19.61 -24.72
N ASP A 7 28.18 20.23 -24.41
CA ASP A 7 29.46 19.53 -24.29
C ASP A 7 29.35 18.42 -23.25
N GLU A 8 29.48 17.16 -23.68
CA GLU A 8 29.29 15.96 -22.83
C GLU A 8 30.17 15.93 -21.58
N SER A 9 31.26 16.72 -21.55
CA SER A 9 32.20 16.77 -20.42
C SER A 9 31.71 17.55 -19.21
N SER A 10 30.67 18.39 -19.34
CA SER A 10 30.15 19.29 -18.30
C SER A 10 28.71 18.98 -17.86
N LEU A 11 28.08 17.95 -18.42
CA LEU A 11 26.67 17.65 -18.16
C LEU A 11 26.50 17.05 -16.75
N SER A 12 25.79 17.78 -15.89
CA SER A 12 25.30 17.27 -14.60
C SER A 12 23.80 17.50 -14.51
N PHE A 13 23.00 16.44 -14.46
CA PHE A 13 21.55 16.53 -14.41
C PHE A 13 20.95 15.37 -13.62
N ILE A 14 19.73 15.59 -13.11
CA ILE A 14 18.93 14.57 -12.43
C ILE A 14 17.59 14.46 -13.15
N ILE A 15 17.17 13.24 -13.44
CA ILE A 15 15.84 12.93 -13.97
C ILE A 15 15.03 12.27 -12.87
N ILE A 16 13.90 12.89 -12.49
CA ILE A 16 12.95 12.31 -11.53
C ILE A 16 11.68 11.97 -12.31
N THR A 17 11.26 10.72 -12.22
CA THR A 17 10.05 10.23 -12.92
C THR A 17 9.35 9.15 -12.12
N THR A 18 8.03 9.04 -12.29
CA THR A 18 7.27 7.90 -11.76
C THR A 18 7.32 6.71 -12.72
N TYR A 19 7.07 5.49 -12.24
CA TYR A 19 6.96 4.31 -13.11
C TYR A 19 5.89 4.48 -14.20
N ALA A 20 4.75 5.09 -13.85
CA ALA A 20 3.68 5.38 -14.79
C ALA A 20 4.13 6.35 -15.90
N SER A 21 4.84 7.42 -15.53
CA SER A 21 5.39 8.38 -16.50
C SER A 21 6.51 7.77 -17.33
N PHE A 22 7.41 6.99 -16.73
CA PHE A 22 8.45 6.26 -17.44
C PHE A 22 7.88 5.29 -18.47
N SER A 23 6.73 4.68 -18.20
CA SER A 23 6.05 3.75 -19.11
C SER A 23 5.42 4.45 -20.31
N ARG A 24 5.27 5.79 -20.29
CA ARG A 24 4.75 6.55 -21.45
C ARG A 24 5.83 6.65 -22.53
N GLU A 25 5.43 6.42 -23.78
CA GLU A 25 6.37 6.43 -24.91
C GLU A 25 7.05 7.80 -25.11
N SER A 26 6.34 8.89 -24.85
CA SER A 26 6.90 10.25 -24.96
C SER A 26 8.04 10.48 -23.95
N THR A 27 7.86 10.09 -22.69
CA THR A 27 8.89 10.22 -21.65
C THR A 27 10.07 9.28 -21.91
N PHE A 28 9.77 8.04 -22.31
CA PHE A 28 10.80 7.06 -22.61
C PHE A 28 11.68 7.47 -23.80
N LYS A 29 11.10 8.05 -24.87
CA LYS A 29 11.85 8.59 -26.02
C LYS A 29 12.84 9.67 -25.61
N GLN A 30 12.51 10.53 -24.64
CA GLN A 30 13.43 11.55 -24.14
C GLN A 30 14.68 10.93 -23.50
N LEU A 31 14.51 9.87 -22.68
CA LEU A 31 15.65 9.14 -22.14
C LEU A 31 16.48 8.45 -23.22
N MET A 32 15.82 7.88 -24.23
CA MET A 32 16.48 7.21 -25.36
C MET A 32 17.20 8.15 -26.30
N SER A 33 16.89 9.45 -26.32
CA SER A 33 17.61 10.46 -27.09
C SER A 33 19.00 10.77 -26.55
N LEU A 34 19.26 10.42 -25.26
CA LEU A 34 20.60 10.56 -24.68
C LEU A 34 21.55 9.58 -25.32
N SER A 35 22.81 10.01 -25.56
CA SER A 35 23.84 9.13 -26.12
C SER A 35 24.07 7.90 -25.21
N LYS A 36 24.47 6.77 -25.79
CA LYS A 36 24.81 5.55 -25.03
C LYS A 36 25.96 5.78 -24.04
N LYS A 37 26.85 6.72 -24.33
CA LYS A 37 27.94 7.13 -23.45
C LYS A 37 27.39 7.79 -22.18
N ILE A 38 26.47 8.75 -22.34
CA ILE A 38 25.78 9.41 -21.23
C ILE A 38 24.99 8.37 -20.39
N GLN A 39 24.17 7.54 -21.04
CA GLN A 39 23.41 6.51 -20.37
C GLN A 39 24.29 5.58 -19.48
N ARG A 40 25.48 5.20 -19.96
CA ARG A 40 26.42 4.35 -19.18
C ARG A 40 27.01 5.06 -17.96
N GLN A 41 27.06 6.37 -17.94
CA GLN A 41 27.53 7.18 -16.83
C GLN A 41 26.46 7.43 -15.78
N MET A 42 25.18 7.27 -16.13
CA MET A 42 24.05 7.48 -15.24
C MET A 42 24.01 6.41 -14.12
N LEU A 43 23.43 6.81 -13.00
CA LEU A 43 22.99 5.94 -11.91
C LEU A 43 21.46 5.90 -11.91
N LEU A 44 20.89 4.70 -11.98
CA LEU A 44 19.47 4.47 -11.75
C LEU A 44 19.24 4.20 -10.26
N ILE A 45 18.39 4.99 -9.63
CA ILE A 45 17.86 4.71 -8.29
C ILE A 45 16.36 4.44 -8.46
N ALA A 46 15.94 3.22 -8.14
CA ALA A 46 14.57 2.79 -8.24
C ALA A 46 13.98 2.59 -6.84
N ASP A 47 13.13 3.51 -6.41
CA ASP A 47 12.32 3.34 -5.21
C ASP A 47 11.17 2.38 -5.50
N GLU A 48 10.72 1.61 -4.50
CA GLU A 48 9.76 0.51 -4.69
C GLU A 48 10.15 -0.40 -5.86
N ALA A 49 11.40 -0.87 -5.85
CA ALA A 49 12.08 -1.57 -6.95
C ALA A 49 11.33 -2.80 -7.48
N HIS A 50 10.43 -3.39 -6.67
CA HIS A 50 9.56 -4.48 -7.10
C HIS A 50 8.68 -4.11 -8.30
N ASN A 51 8.38 -2.81 -8.52
CA ASN A 51 7.60 -2.35 -9.68
C ASN A 51 8.34 -2.58 -11.00
N ILE A 52 9.67 -2.66 -10.97
CA ILE A 52 10.48 -2.94 -12.16
C ILE A 52 10.12 -4.31 -12.79
N GLY A 53 9.72 -5.28 -11.98
CA GLY A 53 9.30 -6.61 -12.47
C GLY A 53 8.04 -6.61 -13.33
N ALA A 54 7.35 -5.48 -13.48
CA ALA A 54 6.22 -5.37 -14.40
C ALA A 54 6.71 -5.44 -15.85
N PRO A 55 6.10 -6.27 -16.73
CA PRO A 55 6.58 -6.51 -18.10
C PRO A 55 6.72 -5.24 -18.95
N ASN A 56 5.80 -4.28 -18.80
CA ASN A 56 5.83 -3.01 -19.49
C ASN A 56 6.99 -2.09 -19.06
N ILE A 57 7.46 -2.22 -17.82
CA ILE A 57 8.63 -1.50 -17.30
C ILE A 57 9.90 -2.20 -17.75
N MET A 58 9.98 -3.52 -17.53
CA MET A 58 11.15 -4.32 -17.85
C MET A 58 11.52 -4.23 -19.31
N SER A 59 10.55 -4.36 -20.23
CA SER A 59 10.79 -4.27 -21.68
C SER A 59 11.39 -2.93 -22.13
N LYS A 60 11.16 -1.86 -21.37
CA LYS A 60 11.78 -0.55 -21.63
C LYS A 60 13.17 -0.47 -21.00
N LEU A 61 13.35 -0.96 -19.79
CA LEU A 61 14.64 -0.94 -19.10
C LEU A 61 15.70 -1.77 -19.82
N ASP A 62 15.34 -2.86 -20.48
CA ASP A 62 16.25 -3.68 -21.30
C ASP A 62 16.85 -2.87 -22.48
N ARG A 63 16.18 -1.84 -22.95
CA ARG A 63 16.63 -0.98 -24.04
C ARG A 63 17.59 0.11 -23.58
N VAL A 64 17.61 0.45 -22.27
CA VAL A 64 18.44 1.51 -21.69
C VAL A 64 19.79 0.95 -21.28
N LYS A 65 20.87 1.73 -21.51
CA LYS A 65 22.24 1.32 -21.22
C LYS A 65 22.79 1.85 -19.88
N ILE A 66 21.93 1.96 -18.87
CA ILE A 66 22.33 2.33 -17.51
C ILE A 66 22.86 1.08 -16.80
N LEU A 67 24.14 1.11 -16.44
CA LEU A 67 24.84 -0.05 -15.85
C LEU A 67 24.86 0.00 -14.31
N ARG A 68 24.85 1.21 -13.73
CA ARG A 68 24.85 1.41 -12.27
C ARG A 68 23.42 1.51 -11.80
N ARG A 69 23.02 0.59 -10.91
CA ARG A 69 21.62 0.44 -10.51
C ARG A 69 21.52 0.22 -9.02
N ILE A 70 20.61 0.92 -8.36
CA ILE A 70 20.23 0.73 -6.95
C ILE A 70 18.73 0.54 -6.91
N GLY A 71 18.27 -0.57 -6.33
CA GLY A 71 16.88 -0.84 -6.05
C GLY A 71 16.60 -0.73 -4.55
N LEU A 72 15.61 0.06 -4.18
CA LEU A 72 15.13 0.21 -2.81
C LEU A 72 13.73 -0.36 -2.70
N SER A 73 13.47 -1.21 -1.73
CA SER A 73 12.11 -1.71 -1.45
C SER A 73 12.04 -2.24 -0.03
N ALA A 74 10.97 -1.91 0.67
CA ALA A 74 10.65 -2.54 1.95
C ALA A 74 10.12 -3.97 1.78
N THR A 75 9.63 -4.31 0.60
CA THR A 75 9.05 -5.60 0.25
C THR A 75 9.39 -5.93 -1.20
N PRO A 76 10.60 -6.40 -1.46
CA PRO A 76 11.10 -6.58 -2.83
C PRO A 76 10.36 -7.67 -3.61
N GLU A 77 9.77 -8.65 -2.93
CA GLU A 77 9.06 -9.75 -3.56
C GLU A 77 7.66 -9.34 -4.02
N ARG A 78 7.32 -9.72 -5.25
CA ARG A 78 6.00 -9.60 -5.86
C ARG A 78 5.21 -10.87 -5.57
N GLN A 79 4.01 -10.72 -5.01
CA GLN A 79 3.13 -11.86 -4.72
C GLN A 79 2.69 -12.56 -6.02
N PHE A 80 2.77 -13.87 -6.05
CA PHE A 80 2.33 -14.71 -7.18
C PHE A 80 2.97 -14.35 -8.54
N ASP A 81 4.16 -13.74 -8.53
CA ASP A 81 4.88 -13.34 -9.76
C ASP A 81 6.36 -13.74 -9.71
N ASP A 82 6.62 -15.03 -9.74
CA ASP A 82 7.97 -15.59 -9.72
C ASP A 82 8.83 -15.11 -10.89
N LYS A 83 8.20 -14.90 -12.05
CA LYS A 83 8.91 -14.38 -13.24
C LYS A 83 9.34 -12.94 -13.02
N GLY A 84 8.46 -12.09 -12.50
CA GLY A 84 8.78 -10.72 -12.16
C GLY A 84 9.84 -10.63 -11.06
N ASN A 85 9.78 -11.50 -10.04
CA ASN A 85 10.78 -11.56 -8.97
C ASN A 85 12.17 -11.90 -9.53
N LYS A 86 12.28 -12.94 -10.36
CA LYS A 86 13.53 -13.29 -11.03
C LYS A 86 14.06 -12.16 -11.90
N ALA A 87 13.19 -11.49 -12.66
CA ALA A 87 13.57 -10.39 -13.51
C ALA A 87 14.12 -9.20 -12.71
N VAL A 88 13.50 -8.85 -11.56
CA VAL A 88 14.01 -7.81 -10.66
C VAL A 88 15.39 -8.16 -10.12
N MET A 89 15.57 -9.38 -9.62
CA MET A 89 16.86 -9.83 -9.09
C MET A 89 17.96 -9.78 -10.16
N GLN A 90 17.69 -10.30 -11.34
CA GLN A 90 18.63 -10.25 -12.48
C GLN A 90 18.95 -8.81 -12.90
N PHE A 91 17.94 -7.94 -12.93
CA PHE A 91 18.12 -6.53 -13.31
C PHE A 91 19.09 -5.81 -12.38
N PHE A 92 19.04 -6.07 -11.08
CA PHE A 92 19.96 -5.49 -10.10
C PHE A 92 21.26 -6.30 -9.89
N GLY A 93 21.42 -7.44 -10.57
CA GLY A 93 22.60 -8.28 -10.45
C GLY A 93 22.68 -9.04 -9.13
N CYS A 94 21.53 -9.38 -8.55
CA CYS A 94 21.44 -10.19 -7.34
C CYS A 94 21.11 -11.63 -7.72
N ASP A 95 21.96 -12.60 -7.32
CA ASP A 95 21.77 -14.00 -7.72
C ASP A 95 20.79 -14.74 -6.78
N ALA A 96 20.90 -14.56 -5.47
CA ALA A 96 20.06 -15.23 -4.49
C ALA A 96 19.74 -14.41 -3.25
N GLN A 97 20.48 -13.35 -2.98
CA GLN A 97 20.32 -12.51 -1.78
C GLN A 97 20.37 -11.04 -2.16
N TYR A 98 19.68 -10.22 -1.36
CA TYR A 98 19.78 -8.77 -1.49
C TYR A 98 21.18 -8.30 -1.07
N THR A 99 21.69 -7.28 -1.75
CA THR A 99 23.02 -6.70 -1.44
C THR A 99 23.08 -6.14 -0.03
N PHE A 100 21.97 -5.62 0.47
CA PHE A 100 21.83 -5.07 1.80
C PHE A 100 20.38 -5.23 2.29
N GLU A 101 20.23 -5.66 3.52
CA GLU A 101 18.94 -5.72 4.21
C GLU A 101 19.05 -4.98 5.54
N TYR A 102 18.04 -4.16 5.84
CA TYR A 102 17.89 -3.47 7.12
C TYR A 102 16.49 -3.74 7.65
N SER A 103 16.38 -4.67 8.56
CA SER A 103 15.12 -5.16 9.06
C SER A 103 14.41 -4.12 9.95
N MET A 104 13.08 -4.23 10.04
CA MET A 104 12.30 -3.40 10.98
C MET A 104 12.75 -3.61 12.43
N LYS A 105 13.18 -4.82 12.79
CA LYS A 105 13.71 -5.12 14.12
C LYS A 105 14.98 -4.32 14.38
N GLU A 106 15.94 -4.35 13.47
CA GLU A 106 17.18 -3.56 13.59
C GLU A 106 16.88 -2.05 13.65
N ALA A 107 15.92 -1.56 12.87
CA ALA A 107 15.50 -0.17 12.90
C ALA A 107 14.90 0.22 14.27
N ILE A 108 14.19 -0.67 14.94
CA ILE A 108 13.68 -0.46 16.30
C ILE A 108 14.80 -0.55 17.32
N ASP A 109 15.66 -1.55 17.23
CA ASP A 109 16.76 -1.78 18.18
C ASP A 109 17.79 -0.63 18.13
N ASN A 110 18.08 -0.13 16.92
CA ASN A 110 18.93 1.03 16.69
C ASN A 110 18.23 2.38 16.95
N GLY A 111 16.98 2.35 17.31
CA GLY A 111 16.22 3.53 17.71
C GLY A 111 15.80 4.44 16.57
N PHE A 112 15.75 4.00 15.34
CA PHE A 112 15.16 4.74 14.19
C PHE A 112 13.64 4.65 14.15
N LEU A 113 13.08 3.54 14.63
CA LEU A 113 11.64 3.32 14.77
C LEU A 113 11.26 3.15 16.24
N CYS A 114 9.99 3.40 16.56
CA CYS A 114 9.42 3.19 17.87
C CYS A 114 9.18 1.69 18.15
N ARG A 115 9.27 1.29 19.40
CA ARG A 115 8.68 0.04 19.86
C ARG A 115 7.17 0.12 19.71
N TYR A 116 6.49 -1.03 19.62
CA TYR A 116 5.03 -1.10 19.51
C TYR A 116 4.50 -2.37 20.15
N ARG A 117 3.20 -2.34 20.45
CA ARG A 117 2.43 -3.52 20.86
C ARG A 117 1.46 -3.86 19.74
N TYR A 118 1.31 -5.13 19.44
CA TYR A 118 0.39 -5.62 18.42
C TYR A 118 -0.68 -6.48 19.07
N PHE A 119 -1.94 -6.12 18.88
CA PHE A 119 -3.10 -6.81 19.44
C PHE A 119 -3.97 -7.35 18.32
N PRO A 120 -3.87 -8.63 17.96
CA PRO A 120 -4.75 -9.24 16.98
C PRO A 120 -6.14 -9.51 17.59
N HIS A 121 -7.17 -9.03 16.89
CA HIS A 121 -8.57 -9.31 17.22
C HIS A 121 -9.15 -10.27 16.20
N VAL A 122 -9.55 -11.46 16.61
CA VAL A 122 -10.20 -12.45 15.77
C VAL A 122 -11.69 -12.13 15.69
N VAL A 123 -12.14 -11.81 14.46
CA VAL A 123 -13.55 -11.53 14.19
C VAL A 123 -14.14 -12.65 13.34
N ARG A 124 -15.25 -13.23 13.81
CA ARG A 124 -15.96 -14.29 13.07
C ARG A 124 -17.02 -13.67 12.18
N LEU A 125 -17.23 -14.28 11.03
CA LEU A 125 -18.38 -14.00 10.17
C LEU A 125 -19.67 -14.45 10.91
N ASN A 126 -20.77 -13.73 10.71
CA ASN A 126 -22.07 -14.19 11.16
C ASN A 126 -22.54 -15.38 10.31
N GLU A 127 -23.70 -15.97 10.65
CA GLU A 127 -24.19 -17.18 9.99
C GLU A 127 -24.47 -16.97 8.50
N ASP A 128 -25.11 -15.86 8.12
CA ASP A 128 -25.43 -15.52 6.75
C ASP A 128 -24.16 -15.25 5.92
N GLU A 129 -23.24 -14.45 6.47
CA GLU A 129 -21.95 -14.15 5.85
C GLU A 129 -21.13 -15.44 5.65
N MET A 130 -21.14 -16.34 6.64
CA MET A 130 -20.43 -17.60 6.56
C MET A 130 -21.07 -18.53 5.50
N ALA A 131 -22.39 -18.56 5.41
CA ALA A 131 -23.10 -19.35 4.40
C ALA A 131 -22.75 -18.86 2.98
N GLU A 132 -22.78 -17.54 2.76
CA GLU A 132 -22.42 -16.94 1.47
C GLU A 132 -20.92 -17.16 1.14
N TYR A 133 -20.02 -16.99 2.12
CA TYR A 133 -18.60 -17.25 1.96
C TYR A 133 -18.31 -18.70 1.55
N LYS A 134 -18.96 -19.68 2.19
CA LYS A 134 -18.85 -21.10 1.84
C LYS A 134 -19.37 -21.37 0.41
N LYS A 135 -20.52 -20.80 0.06
CA LYS A 135 -21.10 -20.94 -1.28
C LYS A 135 -20.14 -20.46 -2.37
N ILE A 136 -19.55 -19.29 -2.20
CA ILE A 136 -18.59 -18.73 -3.16
C ILE A 136 -17.31 -19.56 -3.17
N SER A 137 -16.84 -20.02 -2.01
CA SER A 137 -15.64 -20.86 -1.91
C SER A 137 -15.78 -22.18 -2.65
N LEU A 138 -16.98 -22.80 -2.60
CA LEU A 138 -17.28 -24.01 -3.37
C LEU A 138 -17.30 -23.73 -4.89
N GLN A 139 -17.77 -22.57 -5.32
CA GLN A 139 -17.68 -22.17 -6.73
C GLN A 139 -16.24 -21.96 -7.17
N LEU A 140 -15.42 -21.31 -6.33
CA LEU A 140 -14.00 -21.07 -6.59
C LEU A 140 -13.18 -22.36 -6.66
N ALA A 141 -13.56 -23.39 -5.89
CA ALA A 141 -12.88 -24.69 -5.91
C ALA A 141 -12.87 -25.34 -7.30
N LYS A 142 -13.86 -25.03 -8.15
CA LYS A 142 -13.92 -25.53 -9.55
C LYS A 142 -12.83 -24.96 -10.46
N PHE A 143 -12.27 -23.82 -10.09
CA PHE A 143 -11.19 -23.13 -10.82
C PHE A 143 -9.81 -23.42 -10.23
N TYR A 144 -9.72 -24.15 -9.11
CA TYR A 144 -8.48 -24.43 -8.44
C TYR A 144 -7.82 -25.68 -9.00
N ASN A 145 -6.61 -25.54 -9.54
CA ASN A 145 -5.79 -26.66 -9.96
C ASN A 145 -4.95 -27.15 -8.78
N ILE A 146 -5.22 -28.36 -8.32
CA ILE A 146 -4.56 -28.95 -7.15
C ILE A 146 -3.08 -29.20 -7.44
N ASP A 147 -2.74 -29.62 -8.67
CA ASP A 147 -1.36 -29.99 -9.06
C ASP A 147 -0.45 -28.76 -9.14
N GLU A 148 -1.02 -27.61 -9.55
CA GLU A 148 -0.27 -26.34 -9.64
C GLU A 148 -0.37 -25.49 -8.36
N GLY A 149 -1.21 -25.86 -7.41
CA GLY A 149 -1.46 -25.09 -6.20
C GLY A 149 -2.03 -23.68 -6.46
N SER A 150 -2.62 -23.47 -7.63
CA SER A 150 -3.08 -22.17 -8.12
C SER A 150 -4.42 -22.23 -8.83
N PHE A 151 -5.03 -21.08 -9.08
CA PHE A 151 -6.24 -20.98 -9.91
C PHE A 151 -5.86 -21.04 -11.39
N SER A 152 -6.52 -21.93 -12.15
CA SER A 152 -6.31 -22.07 -13.58
C SER A 152 -7.07 -21.01 -14.36
N GLY A 153 -6.35 -20.28 -15.21
CA GLY A 153 -6.90 -19.31 -16.15
C GLY A 153 -7.23 -17.96 -15.52
N VAL A 154 -7.32 -16.95 -16.39
CA VAL A 154 -7.82 -15.63 -16.01
C VAL A 154 -9.19 -15.50 -16.65
N ASP A 155 -10.18 -15.95 -15.91
CA ASP A 155 -11.57 -15.81 -16.30
C ASP A 155 -12.20 -14.67 -15.50
N ASP A 156 -12.96 -13.81 -16.16
CA ASP A 156 -13.74 -12.75 -15.53
C ASP A 156 -14.64 -13.30 -14.41
N ILE A 157 -15.12 -14.52 -14.55
CA ILE A 157 -15.94 -15.20 -13.54
C ILE A 157 -15.12 -15.49 -12.28
N LEU A 158 -13.92 -16.04 -12.44
CA LEU A 158 -13.01 -16.29 -11.32
C LEU A 158 -12.71 -15.00 -10.54
N MET A 159 -12.41 -13.95 -11.27
CA MET A 159 -12.10 -12.64 -10.67
C MET A 159 -13.28 -12.07 -9.90
N ARG A 160 -14.49 -12.12 -10.47
CA ARG A 160 -15.73 -11.69 -9.78
C ARG A 160 -16.00 -12.49 -8.50
N LEU A 161 -15.78 -13.79 -8.53
CA LEU A 161 -15.96 -14.65 -7.35
C LEU A 161 -14.93 -14.34 -6.25
N LEU A 162 -13.66 -14.15 -6.60
CA LEU A 162 -12.60 -13.76 -5.65
C LEU A 162 -12.92 -12.43 -5.00
N LEU A 163 -13.33 -11.44 -5.78
CA LEU A 163 -13.74 -10.13 -5.29
C LEU A 163 -14.96 -10.21 -4.38
N LYS A 164 -15.98 -11.00 -4.79
CA LYS A 164 -17.19 -11.21 -3.99
C LYS A 164 -16.87 -11.86 -2.65
N ARG A 165 -15.99 -12.87 -2.61
CA ARG A 165 -15.54 -13.51 -1.38
C ARG A 165 -14.75 -12.54 -0.49
N LYS A 166 -13.84 -11.74 -1.06
CA LYS A 166 -13.08 -10.71 -0.35
C LYS A 166 -14.01 -9.66 0.27
N ARG A 167 -15.06 -9.25 -0.45
CA ARG A 167 -16.06 -8.27 0.02
C ARG A 167 -16.78 -8.73 1.29
N ILE A 168 -17.15 -10.01 1.41
CA ILE A 168 -17.77 -10.56 2.62
C ILE A 168 -16.84 -10.34 3.84
N ILE A 169 -15.56 -10.68 3.71
CA ILE A 169 -14.59 -10.50 4.78
C ILE A 169 -14.40 -9.02 5.12
N HIS A 170 -14.35 -8.15 4.12
CA HIS A 170 -14.14 -6.71 4.33
C HIS A 170 -15.31 -6.04 5.03
N LYS A 171 -16.56 -6.43 4.68
CA LYS A 171 -17.80 -5.86 5.21
C LYS A 171 -18.37 -6.63 6.41
N ALA A 172 -17.64 -7.60 6.97
CA ALA A 172 -18.12 -8.43 8.08
C ALA A 172 -18.64 -7.55 9.24
N GLN A 173 -19.90 -7.74 9.61
CA GLN A 173 -20.63 -6.89 10.58
C GLN A 173 -20.01 -6.92 11.97
N ASN A 174 -19.55 -8.09 12.40
CA ASN A 174 -18.94 -8.23 13.72
C ASN A 174 -17.66 -7.40 13.90
N LYS A 175 -17.03 -6.92 12.83
CA LYS A 175 -15.89 -5.96 12.91
C LYS A 175 -16.27 -4.65 13.55
N GLU A 176 -17.48 -4.17 13.32
CA GLU A 176 -17.96 -2.89 13.83
C GLU A 176 -18.07 -2.90 15.35
N GLU A 177 -18.59 -3.98 15.91
CA GLU A 177 -18.70 -4.13 17.35
C GLU A 177 -17.32 -4.24 18.01
N VAL A 178 -16.40 -5.04 17.46
CA VAL A 178 -15.02 -5.11 17.94
C VAL A 178 -14.32 -3.76 17.85
N PHE A 179 -14.51 -3.04 16.74
CA PHE A 179 -13.98 -1.69 16.57
C PHE A 179 -14.53 -0.73 17.61
N ARG A 180 -15.84 -0.74 17.87
CA ARG A 180 -16.50 0.07 18.91
C ARG A 180 -15.91 -0.20 20.28
N GLN A 181 -15.66 -1.48 20.62
CA GLN A 181 -15.05 -1.86 21.89
C GLN A 181 -13.62 -1.32 22.02
N ILE A 182 -12.79 -1.43 20.95
CA ILE A 182 -11.42 -0.91 20.95
C ILE A 182 -11.42 0.62 21.15
N VAL A 183 -12.29 1.34 20.44
CA VAL A 183 -12.38 2.80 20.55
C VAL A 183 -12.84 3.21 21.94
N ARG A 184 -13.86 2.53 22.50
CA ARG A 184 -14.36 2.77 23.86
C ARG A 184 -13.28 2.51 24.89
N GLN A 185 -12.60 1.37 24.83
CA GLN A 185 -11.50 1.04 25.73
C GLN A 185 -10.40 2.12 25.70
N ARG A 186 -9.99 2.55 24.49
CA ARG A 186 -8.99 3.62 24.35
C ARG A 186 -9.45 4.92 25.00
N PHE A 187 -10.73 5.28 24.81
CA PHE A 187 -11.29 6.48 25.40
C PHE A 187 -11.38 6.41 26.92
N GLU A 188 -11.78 5.28 27.47
CA GLU A 188 -11.82 5.03 28.92
C GLU A 188 -10.42 5.07 29.56
N GLU A 189 -9.42 4.50 28.89
CA GLU A 189 -8.04 4.44 29.40
C GLU A 189 -7.31 5.80 29.34
N ARG A 190 -7.61 6.64 28.36
CA ARG A 190 -6.84 7.87 28.08
C ARG A 190 -7.63 9.17 28.22
N GLY A 191 -8.95 9.11 28.33
CA GLY A 191 -9.82 10.27 28.30
C GLY A 191 -9.88 11.01 26.94
N SER A 192 -9.22 10.50 25.92
CA SER A 192 -9.19 11.06 24.57
C SER A 192 -8.83 10.03 23.51
N LEU A 193 -9.19 10.32 22.25
CA LEU A 193 -8.83 9.51 21.09
C LEU A 193 -7.73 10.15 20.26
N LYS A 194 -6.98 11.12 20.81
CA LYS A 194 -5.90 11.81 20.09
C LYS A 194 -4.89 10.85 19.50
N TYR A 195 -4.43 11.21 18.29
CA TYR A 195 -3.39 10.49 17.55
C TYR A 195 -3.76 9.07 17.15
N THR A 196 -5.06 8.85 16.86
CA THR A 196 -5.58 7.55 16.41
C THR A 196 -5.77 7.54 14.89
N LEU A 197 -5.21 6.52 14.24
CA LEU A 197 -5.43 6.21 12.83
C LEU A 197 -6.35 5.00 12.70
N VAL A 198 -7.35 5.09 11.83
CA VAL A 198 -8.25 3.99 11.50
C VAL A 198 -8.10 3.66 10.02
N TYR A 199 -7.57 2.48 9.73
CA TYR A 199 -7.49 1.96 8.37
C TYR A 199 -8.74 1.15 8.06
N VAL A 200 -9.65 1.77 7.32
CA VAL A 200 -10.91 1.16 6.89
C VAL A 200 -10.66 0.29 5.65
N PRO A 201 -11.37 -0.84 5.48
CA PRO A 201 -11.25 -1.67 4.29
C PRO A 201 -11.50 -0.86 3.02
N GLU A 202 -10.66 -1.11 2.02
CA GLU A 202 -10.81 -0.53 0.69
C GLU A 202 -12.00 -1.14 -0.04
N GLY A 203 -12.60 -0.38 -0.95
CA GLY A 203 -13.42 -0.92 -2.01
C GLY A 203 -12.60 -1.80 -2.95
N MET A 204 -13.24 -2.37 -3.95
CA MET A 204 -12.65 -3.37 -4.82
C MET A 204 -11.53 -2.80 -5.71
N GLN A 205 -10.29 -2.84 -5.23
CA GLN A 205 -9.13 -2.94 -6.13
C GLN A 205 -8.41 -4.24 -5.82
N LEU A 206 -8.23 -5.05 -6.84
CA LEU A 206 -7.23 -6.12 -6.80
C LEU A 206 -5.86 -5.44 -6.75
N ASP A 207 -4.98 -5.94 -5.90
CA ASP A 207 -3.60 -5.49 -5.91
C ASP A 207 -3.06 -5.59 -7.33
N CYS A 208 -2.64 -4.45 -7.90
CA CYS A 208 -2.14 -4.33 -9.27
C CYS A 208 -0.81 -5.08 -9.54
N SER A 209 -0.43 -6.03 -8.70
CA SER A 209 0.61 -7.00 -9.04
C SER A 209 0.14 -8.03 -10.07
N THR A 210 -1.16 -8.20 -10.24
CA THR A 210 -1.75 -8.97 -11.33
C THR A 210 -2.25 -8.02 -12.41
N GLN A 211 -1.81 -8.22 -13.63
CA GLN A 211 -1.97 -7.41 -14.85
C GLN A 211 -3.44 -7.20 -15.34
N TYR A 212 -4.41 -7.21 -14.46
CA TYR A 212 -5.81 -7.16 -14.88
C TYR A 212 -6.45 -5.87 -14.45
N ALA A 213 -6.73 -5.07 -15.48
CA ALA A 213 -7.42 -3.81 -15.40
C ALA A 213 -8.76 -3.93 -14.66
N THR A 214 -8.97 -3.01 -13.76
CA THR A 214 -10.25 -2.76 -13.11
C THR A 214 -11.26 -2.29 -14.14
N THR A 215 -12.38 -2.99 -14.26
CA THR A 215 -13.59 -2.35 -14.74
C THR A 215 -14.13 -1.50 -13.58
N ASP A 216 -14.00 -0.19 -13.72
CA ASP A 216 -14.61 0.80 -12.83
C ASP A 216 -16.14 0.63 -12.88
N ASN A 217 -16.69 -0.05 -11.88
CA ASN A 217 -18.13 -0.07 -11.67
C ASN A 217 -18.48 1.06 -10.70
N PRO A 218 -19.23 2.08 -11.11
CA PRO A 218 -19.57 3.25 -10.27
C PRO A 218 -20.29 2.90 -8.96
N THR A 219 -20.89 1.71 -8.88
CA THR A 219 -21.57 1.21 -7.67
C THR A 219 -20.62 0.83 -6.54
N ASP A 220 -19.35 0.56 -6.84
CA ASP A 220 -18.38 0.12 -5.83
C ASP A 220 -17.81 1.30 -5.02
N ASP A 221 -17.62 2.46 -5.62
CA ASP A 221 -17.15 3.67 -4.94
C ASP A 221 -18.19 4.18 -3.92
N MET A 222 -19.47 4.12 -4.25
CA MET A 222 -20.55 4.54 -3.32
C MET A 222 -20.64 3.65 -2.07
N ASP A 223 -20.34 2.36 -2.19
CA ASP A 223 -20.36 1.43 -1.06
C ASP A 223 -19.14 1.60 -0.14
N VAL A 224 -18.04 2.05 -0.69
CA VAL A 224 -16.79 2.32 0.02
C VAL A 224 -16.89 3.58 0.87
N ASP A 225 -17.45 4.64 0.31
CA ASP A 225 -17.71 5.88 1.04
C ASP A 225 -18.65 5.64 2.23
N LYS A 226 -19.67 4.79 2.07
CA LYS A 226 -20.56 4.39 3.17
C LYS A 226 -19.83 3.66 4.29
N LEU A 227 -18.81 2.84 3.96
CA LEU A 227 -18.07 2.09 4.97
C LEU A 227 -17.19 3.01 5.82
N ILE A 228 -16.48 3.95 5.22
CA ILE A 228 -15.68 4.93 5.99
C ILE A 228 -16.56 5.84 6.85
N ASP A 229 -17.77 6.20 6.34
CA ASP A 229 -18.75 6.96 7.10
C ASP A 229 -19.19 6.20 8.35
N LYS A 230 -19.43 4.91 8.22
CA LYS A 230 -19.85 4.04 9.30
C LYS A 230 -18.80 3.96 10.42
N TYR A 231 -17.52 3.73 10.08
CA TYR A 231 -16.45 3.74 11.07
C TYR A 231 -16.23 5.12 11.69
N THR A 232 -16.38 6.19 10.92
CA THR A 232 -16.33 7.57 11.42
C THR A 232 -17.48 7.83 12.42
N GLN A 233 -18.69 7.39 12.09
CA GLN A 233 -19.86 7.51 12.94
C GLN A 233 -19.68 6.73 14.25
N ILE A 234 -19.14 5.50 14.23
CA ILE A 234 -18.88 4.72 15.44
C ILE A 234 -17.94 5.47 16.40
N VAL A 235 -16.92 6.14 15.91
CA VAL A 235 -16.03 6.97 16.74
C VAL A 235 -16.81 8.11 17.40
N GLN A 236 -17.67 8.80 16.65
CA GLN A 236 -18.49 9.91 17.16
C GLN A 236 -19.58 9.44 18.15
N GLU A 237 -20.12 8.23 17.97
CA GLU A 237 -21.07 7.64 18.93
C GLU A 237 -20.41 7.30 20.27
N VAL A 238 -19.13 6.85 20.23
CA VAL A 238 -18.36 6.56 21.46
C VAL A 238 -17.93 7.85 22.15
N SER A 239 -17.51 8.85 21.40
CA SER A 239 -17.07 10.14 21.93
C SER A 239 -17.56 11.27 21.03
N PRO A 240 -18.73 11.90 21.35
CA PRO A 240 -19.32 12.96 20.54
C PRO A 240 -18.46 14.22 20.40
N THR A 241 -17.54 14.45 21.34
CA THR A 241 -16.64 15.61 21.33
C THR A 241 -15.37 15.39 20.53
N THR A 242 -15.10 14.15 20.11
CA THR A 242 -13.90 13.80 19.34
C THR A 242 -13.95 14.36 17.92
N THR A 243 -12.91 15.08 17.53
CA THR A 243 -12.75 15.58 16.17
C THR A 243 -12.23 14.47 15.25
N VAL A 244 -13.10 13.97 14.37
CA VAL A 244 -12.79 12.93 13.38
C VAL A 244 -12.74 13.52 11.99
N LYS A 245 -11.73 13.18 11.20
CA LYS A 245 -11.62 13.59 9.80
C LYS A 245 -11.36 12.39 8.90
N LYS A 246 -12.12 12.31 7.80
CA LYS A 246 -11.84 11.34 6.74
C LYS A 246 -10.63 11.82 5.94
N PHE A 247 -9.71 10.92 5.66
CA PHE A 247 -8.54 11.15 4.86
C PHE A 247 -8.56 10.20 3.66
N ILE A 248 -9.10 10.69 2.55
CA ILE A 248 -9.34 9.94 1.33
C ILE A 248 -8.57 10.54 0.14
N SER A 249 -8.48 9.82 -0.96
CA SER A 249 -7.86 10.33 -2.19
C SER A 249 -8.60 11.56 -2.69
N GLY A 250 -7.85 12.58 -3.15
CA GLY A 250 -8.44 13.82 -3.64
C GLY A 250 -8.87 14.82 -2.56
N ILE A 251 -8.59 14.55 -1.27
CA ILE A 251 -8.87 15.54 -0.21
C ILE A 251 -8.09 16.83 -0.47
N GLN A 252 -8.78 17.94 -0.41
CA GLN A 252 -8.18 19.27 -0.44
C GLN A 252 -7.46 19.56 0.89
N ASN A 253 -6.41 20.38 0.86
CA ASN A 253 -5.67 20.80 2.05
C ASN A 253 -5.08 19.64 2.86
N ARG A 254 -4.54 18.63 2.18
CA ARG A 254 -3.95 17.42 2.78
C ARG A 254 -2.96 17.73 3.89
N ASP A 255 -2.04 18.67 3.65
CA ASP A 255 -1.00 19.06 4.61
C ASP A 255 -1.57 19.75 5.85
N GLU A 256 -2.64 20.54 5.68
CA GLU A 256 -3.35 21.17 6.79
C GLU A 256 -4.01 20.11 7.70
N VAL A 257 -4.65 19.10 7.11
CA VAL A 257 -5.28 18.01 7.88
C VAL A 257 -4.23 17.24 8.68
N LEU A 258 -3.08 16.93 8.08
CA LEU A 258 -1.98 16.25 8.76
C LEU A 258 -1.35 17.10 9.86
N SER A 259 -1.20 18.40 9.62
CA SER A 259 -0.73 19.34 10.63
C SER A 259 -1.69 19.40 11.84
N LYS A 260 -3.00 19.53 11.61
CA LYS A 260 -4.02 19.51 12.68
C LYS A 260 -4.09 18.17 13.41
N PHE A 261 -3.80 17.06 12.74
CA PHE A 261 -3.69 15.78 13.40
C PHE A 261 -2.43 15.72 14.29
N SER A 262 -1.31 16.26 13.85
CA SER A 262 -0.06 16.28 14.64
C SER A 262 -0.14 17.19 15.87
N THR A 263 -0.96 18.25 15.84
CA THR A 263 -1.25 19.13 17.00
C THR A 263 -2.33 18.56 17.91
N GLY A 264 -3.11 17.57 17.44
CA GLY A 264 -4.23 16.98 18.17
C GLY A 264 -5.53 17.76 18.07
N ASP A 265 -5.65 18.75 17.17
CA ASP A 265 -6.90 19.45 16.83
C ASP A 265 -7.84 18.50 16.07
N ILE A 266 -7.28 17.58 15.29
CA ILE A 266 -7.95 16.40 14.77
C ILE A 266 -7.45 15.21 15.57
N GLU A 267 -8.33 14.56 16.28
CA GLU A 267 -7.96 13.44 17.16
C GLU A 267 -7.86 12.11 16.42
N VAL A 268 -8.78 11.89 15.47
CA VAL A 268 -8.88 10.63 14.72
C VAL A 268 -8.87 10.89 13.22
N LEU A 269 -8.01 10.17 12.51
CA LEU A 269 -8.06 10.08 11.04
C LEU A 269 -8.61 8.72 10.63
N THR A 270 -9.71 8.72 9.89
CA THR A 270 -10.22 7.52 9.21
C THR A 270 -9.74 7.53 7.76
N SER A 271 -9.07 6.48 7.34
CA SER A 271 -8.43 6.42 6.02
C SER A 271 -8.64 5.07 5.37
N MET A 272 -8.64 5.05 4.05
CA MET A 272 -8.61 3.83 3.26
C MET A 272 -7.19 3.61 2.71
N LYS A 273 -6.94 3.99 1.47
CA LYS A 273 -5.67 3.73 0.76
C LYS A 273 -4.67 4.88 0.82
N CYS A 274 -5.15 6.10 0.99
CA CYS A 274 -4.35 7.30 0.79
C CYS A 274 -3.24 7.55 1.83
N LEU A 275 -3.23 6.81 2.94
CA LEU A 275 -2.10 6.79 3.88
C LEU A 275 -1.03 5.76 3.50
N ASP A 276 -1.23 4.95 2.44
CA ASP A 276 -0.29 3.92 2.05
C ASP A 276 0.90 4.46 1.27
N GLU A 277 0.74 5.58 0.55
CA GLU A 277 1.79 6.15 -0.28
C GLU A 277 2.06 7.63 0.06
N GLY A 278 3.33 7.96 0.33
CA GLY A 278 3.82 9.34 0.43
C GLY A 278 3.35 10.17 1.64
N VAL A 279 2.59 9.59 2.60
CA VAL A 279 2.13 10.30 3.80
C VAL A 279 2.87 9.84 5.03
N ASP A 280 3.35 10.78 5.81
CA ASP A 280 3.97 10.52 7.08
C ASP A 280 3.09 11.00 8.24
N VAL A 281 2.89 10.15 9.24
CA VAL A 281 2.08 10.43 10.43
C VAL A 281 2.82 10.02 11.72
N PRO A 282 3.98 10.62 11.98
CA PRO A 282 4.87 10.19 13.06
C PRO A 282 4.22 10.35 14.44
N ARG A 283 3.26 11.29 14.59
CA ARG A 283 2.57 11.55 15.87
C ARG A 283 1.54 10.47 16.25
N SER A 284 1.20 9.54 15.34
CA SER A 284 0.20 8.50 15.63
C SER A 284 0.65 7.57 16.76
N GLU A 285 -0.24 7.35 17.74
CA GLU A 285 0.00 6.48 18.91
C GLU A 285 -0.78 5.17 18.83
N LEU A 286 -1.96 5.20 18.21
CA LEU A 286 -2.80 4.03 17.98
C LEU A 286 -3.11 3.91 16.50
N ALA A 287 -3.01 2.70 15.96
CA ALA A 287 -3.54 2.40 14.63
C ALA A 287 -4.42 1.16 14.68
N ILE A 288 -5.63 1.30 14.16
CA ILE A 288 -6.62 0.22 14.10
C ILE A 288 -6.77 -0.19 12.63
N PHE A 289 -6.41 -1.42 12.32
CA PHE A 289 -6.52 -2.00 11.00
C PHE A 289 -7.82 -2.81 10.90
N CYS A 290 -8.89 -2.20 10.37
CA CYS A 290 -10.17 -2.87 10.16
C CYS A 290 -10.19 -3.71 8.87
N ALA A 291 -9.19 -3.53 8.00
CA ALA A 291 -9.01 -4.29 6.79
C ALA A 291 -8.11 -5.51 7.03
N SER A 292 -8.61 -6.69 6.64
CA SER A 292 -7.76 -7.87 6.46
C SER A 292 -7.18 -7.79 5.05
N THR A 293 -5.94 -7.31 4.90
CA THR A 293 -5.25 -7.35 3.60
C THR A 293 -4.53 -8.68 3.46
N GLY A 294 -4.77 -9.37 2.33
CA GLY A 294 -3.99 -10.54 1.96
C GLY A 294 -2.59 -10.19 1.46
N ASN A 295 -2.27 -8.89 1.33
CA ASN A 295 -0.99 -8.40 0.88
C ASN A 295 -0.12 -7.99 2.08
N PRO A 296 0.91 -8.79 2.44
CA PRO A 296 1.83 -8.46 3.53
C PRO A 296 2.53 -7.12 3.32
N ARG A 297 2.75 -6.71 2.08
CA ARG A 297 3.40 -5.45 1.71
C ARG A 297 2.65 -4.24 2.25
N GLN A 298 1.36 -4.15 1.99
CA GLN A 298 0.54 -3.04 2.47
C GLN A 298 0.59 -2.94 3.99
N PHE A 299 0.52 -4.07 4.68
CA PHE A 299 0.60 -4.11 6.14
C PHE A 299 1.97 -3.61 6.65
N ILE A 300 3.07 -4.04 6.01
CA ILE A 300 4.42 -3.61 6.38
C ILE A 300 4.59 -2.10 6.14
N GLN A 301 4.15 -1.60 4.98
CA GLN A 301 4.24 -0.17 4.64
C GLN A 301 3.41 0.69 5.60
N ARG A 302 2.15 0.32 5.86
CA ARG A 302 1.27 1.02 6.83
C ARG A 302 1.90 1.06 8.21
N ARG A 303 2.39 -0.07 8.69
CA ARG A 303 3.06 -0.18 9.98
C ARG A 303 4.32 0.67 10.05
N GLY A 304 5.17 0.66 9.02
CA GLY A 304 6.39 1.47 8.97
C GLY A 304 6.14 2.97 9.14
N ARG A 305 5.02 3.49 8.64
CA ARG A 305 4.65 4.91 8.79
C ARG A 305 4.23 5.29 10.21
N ILE A 306 3.55 4.36 10.88
CA ILE A 306 3.08 4.54 12.25
C ILE A 306 4.24 4.48 13.24
N LEU A 307 5.27 3.69 12.95
CA LEU A 307 6.39 3.46 13.85
C LEU A 307 7.46 4.56 13.80
N ARG A 308 7.29 5.61 12.98
CA ARG A 308 8.22 6.74 12.97
C ARG A 308 8.22 7.47 14.30
N LYS A 309 9.39 7.91 14.69
CA LYS A 309 9.59 8.65 15.94
C LYS A 309 9.02 10.06 15.88
N HIS A 310 8.45 10.49 16.98
CA HIS A 310 8.07 11.87 17.23
C HIS A 310 8.45 12.20 18.68
N PRO A 311 8.97 13.42 18.99
CA PRO A 311 9.41 13.78 20.34
C PRO A 311 8.34 13.57 21.42
N ASP A 312 7.10 13.93 21.10
CA ASP A 312 5.97 13.87 22.03
C ASP A 312 5.17 12.56 21.95
N LYS A 313 5.66 11.56 21.23
CA LYS A 313 4.95 10.28 21.10
C LYS A 313 5.18 9.41 22.31
N HIS A 314 4.12 9.13 23.03
CA HIS A 314 4.11 8.23 24.18
C HIS A 314 3.64 6.83 23.74
N ILE A 315 4.49 5.82 23.96
CA ILE A 315 4.22 4.41 23.60
C ILE A 315 4.21 3.56 24.86
#